data_b237f509d37a5012eee424525ca7ce5a
#
_entry.id   b237f509d37a5012eee424525ca7ce5a
#
_cell.length_a   1.000
_cell.length_b   1.000
_cell.length_c   1.000
_cell.angle_alpha   90.00
_cell.angle_beta   90.00
_cell.angle_gamma   90.00
#
_symmetry.space_group_name_H-M   'P 1'
#
loop_
_entity.id
_entity.type
_entity.pdbx_description
1 polymer ?
#
loop_
_entity_poly.entity_id
_entity_poly.type
_entity_poly.pdbx_seq_one_letter_code
_entity_poly.pdbx_strand_id
1 'polypeptide(L)'
;MTRGNARELAVHLIYGREFTGEEPEKVVSTRLDKEYYPQLSTENEIYADRPSKAQVRYLDTVVSGVANRQDALNEIIQKFSIGWDVTRISKLTRCVMQLAIYEILHMEDVPTGVAISEAVRLAKKYDAPETGSFVNGILGSFARSLNTPVEEVSAEEILSAEEEEAVEAVAAEEI
;
A
#
# COMPACT_ATOMS: atom_id res chain seq x y z
N MET A 1 4.74 22.73 2.34
CA MET A 1 4.77 21.81 1.17
C MET A 1 3.37 21.46 0.69
N THR A 2 3.22 20.94 -0.54
CA THR A 2 1.94 20.47 -1.07
C THR A 2 1.53 19.12 -0.45
N ARG A 3 0.25 18.72 -0.57
CA ARG A 3 -0.20 17.38 -0.14
C ARG A 3 0.51 16.26 -0.94
N GLY A 4 0.72 16.48 -2.24
CA GLY A 4 1.46 15.55 -3.09
C GLY A 4 2.91 15.37 -2.64
N ASN A 5 3.60 16.47 -2.27
CA ASN A 5 4.96 16.39 -1.75
C ASN A 5 5.02 15.71 -0.37
N ALA A 6 4.01 15.94 0.49
CA ALA A 6 3.94 15.22 1.78
C ALA A 6 3.76 13.71 1.59
N ARG A 7 2.94 13.29 0.60
CA ARG A 7 2.77 11.87 0.25
C ARG A 7 4.05 11.28 -0.34
N GLU A 8 4.74 12.03 -1.20
CA GLU A 8 6.03 11.63 -1.73
C GLU A 8 7.09 11.48 -0.63
N LEU A 9 7.12 12.41 0.32
CA LEU A 9 7.98 12.30 1.51
C LEU A 9 7.63 11.06 2.34
N ALA A 10 6.34 10.73 2.51
CA ALA A 10 5.94 9.50 3.19
C ALA A 10 6.51 8.25 2.51
N VAL A 11 6.47 8.18 1.16
CA VAL A 11 7.08 7.09 0.40
C VAL A 11 8.58 7.01 0.64
N HIS A 12 9.29 8.14 0.64
CA HIS A 12 10.74 8.18 0.94
C HIS A 12 11.06 7.64 2.34
N LEU A 13 10.22 7.97 3.34
CA LEU A 13 10.39 7.51 4.72
C LEU A 13 10.11 6.01 4.85
N ILE A 14 9.03 5.52 4.27
CA ILE A 14 8.67 4.10 4.26
C ILE A 14 9.77 3.28 3.57
N TYR A 15 10.21 3.73 2.39
CA TYR A 15 11.27 3.08 1.64
C TYR A 15 12.61 3.09 2.37
N GLY A 16 13.02 4.23 2.94
CA GLY A 16 14.27 4.36 3.69
C GLY A 16 14.30 3.43 4.90
N ARG A 17 13.17 3.27 5.59
CA ARG A 17 13.04 2.38 6.73
C ARG A 17 13.29 0.89 6.37
N GLU A 18 12.97 0.47 5.16
CA GLU A 18 13.26 -0.89 4.66
C GLU A 18 14.75 -1.27 4.76
N PHE A 19 15.64 -0.28 4.75
CA PHE A 19 17.09 -0.47 4.82
C PHE A 19 17.68 -0.18 6.19
N THR A 20 17.09 0.75 6.94
CA THR A 20 17.61 1.17 8.24
C THR A 20 17.10 0.32 9.40
N GLY A 21 15.92 -0.28 9.24
CA GLY A 21 15.23 -0.98 10.32
C GLY A 21 14.85 -0.07 11.51
N GLU A 22 14.81 1.25 11.29
CA GLU A 22 14.50 2.23 12.32
C GLU A 22 13.08 2.01 12.88
N GLU A 23 12.92 2.28 14.17
CA GLU A 23 11.61 2.23 14.85
C GLU A 23 10.63 3.19 14.18
N PRO A 24 9.42 2.75 13.78
CA PRO A 24 8.48 3.54 12.98
C PRO A 24 8.18 4.91 13.58
N GLU A 25 8.09 4.99 14.91
CA GLU A 25 7.76 6.21 15.67
C GLU A 25 8.89 7.25 15.63
N LYS A 26 10.11 6.84 15.29
CA LYS A 26 11.29 7.71 15.22
C LYS A 26 11.59 8.20 13.82
N VAL A 27 11.16 7.48 12.79
CA VAL A 27 11.51 7.74 11.38
C VAL A 27 11.24 9.19 10.99
N VAL A 28 10.05 9.70 11.30
CA VAL A 28 9.65 11.07 10.94
C VAL A 28 10.47 12.10 11.72
N SER A 29 10.61 11.93 13.05
CA SER A 29 11.35 12.87 13.88
C SER A 29 12.84 12.93 13.51
N THR A 30 13.46 11.79 13.23
CA THR A 30 14.84 11.70 12.75
C THR A 30 15.01 12.43 11.43
N ARG A 31 14.13 12.21 10.47
CA ARG A 31 14.20 12.86 9.15
C ARG A 31 13.94 14.36 9.23
N LEU A 32 13.02 14.81 10.10
CA LEU A 32 12.65 16.21 10.27
C LEU A 32 13.51 16.96 11.29
N ASP A 33 14.64 16.38 11.70
CA ASP A 33 15.61 17.08 12.55
C ASP A 33 15.97 18.46 11.99
N LYS A 34 16.16 19.45 12.89
CA LYS A 34 16.32 20.86 12.47
C LYS A 34 17.61 21.13 11.73
N GLU A 35 18.65 20.38 12.04
CA GLU A 35 19.97 20.55 11.42
C GLU A 35 20.10 19.70 10.17
N TYR A 36 19.49 18.54 10.15
CA TYR A 36 19.58 17.57 9.05
C TYR A 36 18.63 17.89 7.88
N TYR A 37 17.35 18.18 8.16
CA TYR A 37 16.33 18.38 7.11
C TYR A 37 16.70 19.44 6.06
N PRO A 38 17.25 20.62 6.40
CA PRO A 38 17.62 21.62 5.41
C PRO A 38 18.70 21.16 4.42
N GLN A 39 19.57 20.24 4.84
CA GLN A 39 20.64 19.71 3.98
C GLN A 39 20.07 18.85 2.85
N LEU A 40 18.95 18.20 3.06
CA LEU A 40 18.28 17.35 2.07
C LEU A 40 17.68 18.14 0.90
N SER A 41 17.44 19.42 1.06
CA SER A 41 16.92 20.29 -0.01
C SER A 41 17.86 20.40 -1.22
N THR A 42 19.15 20.13 -1.02
CA THR A 42 20.13 20.07 -2.12
C THR A 42 20.05 18.77 -2.91
N GLU A 43 19.46 17.73 -2.32
CA GLU A 43 19.34 16.40 -2.93
C GLU A 43 18.03 16.23 -3.71
N ASN A 44 16.94 16.78 -3.16
CA ASN A 44 15.62 16.66 -3.78
C ASN A 44 14.72 17.84 -3.40
N GLU A 45 14.00 18.36 -4.41
CA GLU A 45 13.10 19.51 -4.26
C GLU A 45 11.96 19.31 -3.27
N ILE A 46 11.55 18.07 -2.96
CA ILE A 46 10.51 17.82 -1.97
C ILE A 46 10.90 18.27 -0.55
N TYR A 47 12.19 18.40 -0.29
CA TYR A 47 12.73 18.88 0.98
C TYR A 47 12.89 20.41 1.03
N ALA A 48 12.57 21.14 -0.03
CA ALA A 48 12.68 22.61 -0.05
C ALA A 48 11.73 23.26 0.98
N ASP A 49 10.54 22.71 1.14
CA ASP A 49 9.55 23.19 2.09
C ASP A 49 9.40 22.23 3.27
N ARG A 50 9.44 22.77 4.47
CA ARG A 50 9.20 21.96 5.68
C ARG A 50 7.73 21.60 5.82
N PRO A 51 7.38 20.35 6.25
CA PRO A 51 6.00 19.96 6.52
C PRO A 51 5.35 20.81 7.62
N SER A 52 4.08 21.16 7.45
CA SER A 52 3.25 21.74 8.49
C SER A 52 2.98 20.74 9.61
N LYS A 53 2.52 21.21 10.78
CA LYS A 53 2.13 20.32 11.88
C LYS A 53 1.09 19.26 11.49
N ALA A 54 0.15 19.61 10.60
CA ALA A 54 -0.83 18.65 10.09
C ALA A 54 -0.19 17.58 9.19
N GLN A 55 0.77 17.99 8.36
CA GLN A 55 1.53 17.07 7.51
C GLN A 55 2.48 16.19 8.32
N VAL A 56 3.08 16.69 9.39
CA VAL A 56 3.86 15.84 10.31
C VAL A 56 2.99 14.75 10.92
N ARG A 57 1.78 15.09 11.41
CA ARG A 57 0.84 14.08 11.92
C ARG A 57 0.45 13.06 10.86
N TYR A 58 0.20 13.50 9.63
CA TYR A 58 -0.04 12.60 8.50
C TYR A 58 1.15 11.65 8.30
N LEU A 59 2.38 12.17 8.24
CA LEU A 59 3.60 11.36 8.06
C LEU A 59 3.76 10.33 9.19
N ASP A 60 3.59 10.73 10.45
CA ASP A 60 3.65 9.83 11.60
C ASP A 60 2.60 8.71 11.49
N THR A 61 1.38 9.06 11.12
CA THR A 61 0.28 8.11 10.97
C THR A 61 0.56 7.08 9.86
N VAL A 62 0.95 7.53 8.68
CA VAL A 62 1.11 6.61 7.54
C VAL A 62 2.39 5.81 7.63
N VAL A 63 3.49 6.37 8.11
CA VAL A 63 4.75 5.64 8.26
C VAL A 63 4.63 4.53 9.31
N SER A 64 4.10 4.85 10.49
CA SER A 64 3.85 3.84 11.53
C SER A 64 2.77 2.86 11.12
N GLY A 65 1.72 3.35 10.48
CA GLY A 65 0.60 2.52 10.02
C GLY A 65 1.00 1.48 8.98
N VAL A 66 1.79 1.87 7.99
CA VAL A 66 2.34 0.96 6.97
C VAL A 66 3.31 -0.02 7.59
N ALA A 67 4.24 0.45 8.44
CA ALA A 67 5.23 -0.41 9.08
C ALA A 67 4.58 -1.52 9.93
N ASN A 68 3.55 -1.17 10.71
CA ASN A 68 2.86 -2.11 11.60
C ASN A 68 1.92 -3.08 10.88
N ARG A 69 1.64 -2.86 9.58
CA ARG A 69 0.74 -3.68 8.76
C ARG A 69 1.39 -4.19 7.48
N GLN A 70 2.70 -4.18 7.40
CA GLN A 70 3.46 -4.47 6.19
C GLN A 70 3.08 -5.81 5.56
N ASP A 71 2.96 -6.87 6.36
CA ASP A 71 2.60 -8.21 5.87
C ASP A 71 1.18 -8.22 5.28
N ALA A 72 0.21 -7.67 5.98
CA ALA A 72 -1.17 -7.60 5.50
C ALA A 72 -1.30 -6.76 4.21
N LEU A 73 -0.55 -5.65 4.12
CA LEU A 73 -0.53 -4.83 2.91
C LEU A 73 0.13 -5.57 1.73
N ASN A 74 1.18 -6.34 1.99
CA ASN A 74 1.82 -7.19 0.98
C ASN A 74 0.90 -8.32 0.50
N GLU A 75 0.13 -8.93 1.39
CA GLU A 75 -0.88 -9.94 1.04
C GLU A 75 -1.95 -9.37 0.10
N ILE A 76 -2.42 -8.14 0.35
CA ILE A 76 -3.36 -7.45 -0.52
C ILE A 76 -2.71 -7.22 -1.91
N ILE A 77 -1.50 -6.70 -1.96
CA ILE A 77 -0.78 -6.49 -3.22
C ILE A 77 -0.66 -7.80 -4.00
N GLN A 78 -0.26 -8.88 -3.34
CA GLN A 78 -0.13 -10.20 -3.95
C GLN A 78 -1.47 -10.73 -4.47
N LYS A 79 -2.53 -10.62 -3.68
CA LYS A 79 -3.88 -11.08 -4.04
C LYS A 79 -4.41 -10.43 -5.31
N PHE A 80 -4.14 -9.15 -5.51
CA PHE A 80 -4.63 -8.38 -6.66
C PHE A 80 -3.63 -8.27 -7.81
N SER A 81 -2.44 -8.87 -7.69
CA SER A 81 -1.42 -8.92 -8.74
C SER A 81 -1.63 -10.09 -9.72
N ILE A 82 -2.87 -10.39 -10.09
CA ILE A 82 -3.22 -11.50 -10.97
C ILE A 82 -2.57 -11.31 -12.34
N GLY A 83 -1.81 -12.31 -12.80
CA GLY A 83 -1.10 -12.26 -14.08
C GLY A 83 0.23 -11.48 -14.06
N TRP A 84 0.65 -10.97 -12.89
CA TRP A 84 1.89 -10.23 -12.71
C TRP A 84 2.85 -10.98 -11.79
N ASP A 85 4.13 -10.95 -12.13
CA ASP A 85 5.16 -11.51 -11.27
C ASP A 85 5.53 -10.50 -10.17
N VAL A 86 5.02 -10.74 -8.95
CA VAL A 86 5.27 -9.86 -7.78
C VAL A 86 6.74 -9.74 -7.43
N THR A 87 7.58 -10.70 -7.85
CA THR A 87 9.02 -10.66 -7.60
C THR A 87 9.73 -9.58 -8.42
N ARG A 88 9.09 -9.14 -9.51
CA ARG A 88 9.58 -8.06 -10.38
C ARG A 88 9.19 -6.66 -9.92
N ILE A 89 8.32 -6.54 -8.92
CA ILE A 89 7.93 -5.24 -8.38
C ILE A 89 9.10 -4.67 -7.59
N SER A 90 9.54 -3.46 -7.94
CA SER A 90 10.57 -2.77 -7.17
C SER A 90 10.10 -2.53 -5.73
N LYS A 91 11.05 -2.49 -4.78
CA LYS A 91 10.72 -2.17 -3.38
C LYS A 91 10.03 -0.80 -3.27
N LEU A 92 10.45 0.16 -4.07
CA LEU A 92 9.87 1.50 -4.07
C LEU A 92 8.41 1.48 -4.55
N THR A 93 8.10 0.81 -5.66
CA THR A 93 6.74 0.66 -6.16
C THR A 93 5.86 -0.08 -5.15
N ARG A 94 6.42 -1.06 -4.44
CA ARG A 94 5.72 -1.74 -3.33
C ARG A 94 5.38 -0.77 -2.21
N CYS A 95 6.32 0.07 -1.77
CA CYS A 95 6.06 1.11 -0.76
C CYS A 95 4.98 2.10 -1.20
N VAL A 96 4.97 2.48 -2.47
CA VAL A 96 3.93 3.34 -3.07
C VAL A 96 2.55 2.70 -2.95
N MET A 97 2.44 1.41 -3.29
CA MET A 97 1.16 0.68 -3.17
C MET A 97 0.75 0.44 -1.73
N GLN A 98 1.68 0.11 -0.83
CA GLN A 98 1.41 -0.04 0.60
C GLN A 98 0.82 1.25 1.19
N LEU A 99 1.40 2.40 0.87
CA LEU A 99 0.88 3.69 1.29
C LEU A 99 -0.54 3.94 0.78
N ALA A 100 -0.77 3.73 -0.52
CA ALA A 100 -2.08 3.94 -1.12
C ALA A 100 -3.16 3.02 -0.52
N ILE A 101 -2.86 1.74 -0.32
CA ILE A 101 -3.77 0.79 0.33
C ILE A 101 -4.06 1.21 1.77
N TYR A 102 -3.04 1.64 2.50
CA TYR A 102 -3.22 2.15 3.85
C TYR A 102 -4.13 3.39 3.89
N GLU A 103 -3.91 4.37 3.00
CA GLU A 103 -4.78 5.54 2.87
C GLU A 103 -6.23 5.14 2.57
N ILE A 104 -6.46 4.24 1.63
CA ILE A 104 -7.80 3.75 1.25
C ILE A 104 -8.52 3.09 2.43
N LEU A 105 -7.81 2.32 3.24
CA LEU A 105 -8.40 1.53 4.34
C LEU A 105 -8.61 2.34 5.63
N HIS A 106 -7.74 3.33 5.89
CA HIS A 106 -7.62 3.93 7.23
C HIS A 106 -7.72 5.46 7.26
N MET A 107 -7.84 6.13 6.12
CA MET A 107 -7.89 7.60 6.05
C MET A 107 -9.15 8.07 5.30
N GLU A 108 -10.21 8.31 6.05
CA GLU A 108 -11.51 8.73 5.51
C GLU A 108 -11.47 10.08 4.75
N ASP A 109 -10.49 10.94 5.09
CA ASP A 109 -10.28 12.23 4.45
C ASP A 109 -9.50 12.15 3.13
N VAL A 110 -9.04 10.95 2.75
CA VAL A 110 -8.37 10.69 1.47
C VAL A 110 -9.31 9.93 0.54
N PRO A 111 -9.85 10.58 -0.51
CA PRO A 111 -10.68 9.86 -1.49
C PRO A 111 -9.88 8.76 -2.18
N THR A 112 -10.50 7.59 -2.36
CA THR A 112 -9.88 6.41 -3.00
C THR A 112 -9.25 6.75 -4.35
N GLY A 113 -9.96 7.52 -5.21
CA GLY A 113 -9.42 7.94 -6.50
C GLY A 113 -8.17 8.81 -6.39
N VAL A 114 -8.05 9.62 -5.35
CA VAL A 114 -6.86 10.44 -5.08
C VAL A 114 -5.68 9.56 -4.66
N ALA A 115 -5.91 8.62 -3.75
CA ALA A 115 -4.86 7.68 -3.33
C ALA A 115 -4.30 6.89 -4.53
N ILE A 116 -5.18 6.39 -5.42
CA ILE A 116 -4.79 5.65 -6.61
C ILE A 116 -4.03 6.55 -7.60
N SER A 117 -4.55 7.74 -7.93
CA SER A 117 -3.91 8.64 -8.90
C SER A 117 -2.53 9.11 -8.46
N GLU A 118 -2.37 9.39 -7.17
CA GLU A 118 -1.09 9.77 -6.58
C GLU A 118 -0.08 8.60 -6.58
N ALA A 119 -0.54 7.38 -6.29
CA ALA A 119 0.29 6.18 -6.38
C ALA A 119 0.79 5.96 -7.82
N VAL A 120 -0.09 6.10 -8.81
CA VAL A 120 0.28 6.02 -10.23
C VAL A 120 1.31 7.09 -10.61
N ARG A 121 1.12 8.33 -10.15
CA ARG A 121 2.06 9.44 -10.38
C ARG A 121 3.44 9.13 -9.80
N LEU A 122 3.51 8.67 -8.56
CA LEU A 122 4.77 8.33 -7.90
C LEU A 122 5.47 7.13 -8.53
N ALA A 123 4.72 6.09 -8.89
CA ALA A 123 5.26 4.94 -9.60
C ALA A 123 5.91 5.35 -10.93
N LYS A 124 5.24 6.18 -11.73
CA LYS A 124 5.79 6.72 -12.98
C LYS A 124 7.00 7.62 -12.78
N LYS A 125 7.06 8.36 -11.67
CA LYS A 125 8.17 9.26 -11.36
C LYS A 125 9.44 8.51 -11.03
N TYR A 126 9.35 7.41 -10.32
CA TYR A 126 10.49 6.71 -9.72
C TYR A 126 10.83 5.36 -10.37
N ASP A 127 9.95 4.83 -11.20
CA ASP A 127 10.11 3.56 -11.88
C ASP A 127 9.82 3.73 -13.38
N ALA A 128 9.72 2.64 -14.14
CA ALA A 128 9.39 2.71 -15.55
C ALA A 128 7.96 3.25 -15.80
N PRO A 129 7.71 3.95 -16.92
CA PRO A 129 6.38 4.48 -17.24
C PRO A 129 5.26 3.43 -17.21
N GLU A 130 5.56 2.19 -17.58
CA GLU A 130 4.64 1.05 -17.61
C GLU A 130 4.18 0.64 -16.22
N THR A 131 4.98 0.93 -15.18
CA THR A 131 4.65 0.64 -13.78
C THR A 131 3.39 1.36 -13.34
N GLY A 132 3.09 2.54 -13.89
CA GLY A 132 1.85 3.26 -13.59
C GLY A 132 0.59 2.48 -13.97
N SER A 133 0.56 1.80 -15.10
CA SER A 133 -0.57 0.96 -15.52
C SER A 133 -0.75 -0.25 -14.61
N PHE A 134 0.34 -0.86 -14.21
CA PHE A 134 0.37 -1.97 -13.27
C PHE A 134 -0.17 -1.56 -11.89
N VAL A 135 0.31 -0.47 -11.33
CA VAL A 135 -0.17 0.07 -10.04
C VAL A 135 -1.65 0.42 -10.11
N ASN A 136 -2.09 1.08 -11.18
CA ASN A 136 -3.51 1.39 -11.39
C ASN A 136 -4.39 0.14 -11.45
N GLY A 137 -3.93 -0.91 -12.12
CA GLY A 137 -4.66 -2.19 -12.24
C GLY A 137 -4.87 -2.85 -10.89
N ILE A 138 -3.81 -2.98 -10.09
CA ILE A 138 -3.84 -3.60 -8.76
C ILE A 138 -4.73 -2.79 -7.80
N LEU A 139 -4.45 -1.50 -7.65
CA LEU A 139 -5.18 -0.65 -6.72
C LEU A 139 -6.64 -0.46 -7.13
N GLY A 140 -6.93 -0.38 -8.44
CA GLY A 140 -8.29 -0.32 -8.96
C GLY A 140 -9.08 -1.60 -8.69
N SER A 141 -8.47 -2.77 -8.84
CA SER A 141 -9.09 -4.06 -8.52
C SER A 141 -9.35 -4.19 -7.01
N PHE A 142 -8.38 -3.80 -6.19
CA PHE A 142 -8.56 -3.75 -4.74
C PHE A 142 -9.72 -2.82 -4.34
N ALA A 143 -9.76 -1.59 -4.85
CA ALA A 143 -10.82 -0.63 -4.53
C ALA A 143 -12.21 -1.14 -4.96
N ARG A 144 -12.33 -1.78 -6.10
CA ARG A 144 -13.61 -2.41 -6.54
C ARG A 144 -14.04 -3.52 -5.60
N SER A 145 -13.12 -4.32 -5.08
CA SER A 145 -13.44 -5.40 -4.13
C SER A 145 -14.06 -4.89 -2.83
N LEU A 146 -13.70 -3.67 -2.39
CA LEU A 146 -14.28 -3.05 -1.20
C LEU A 146 -15.74 -2.61 -1.40
N ASN A 147 -16.14 -2.30 -2.63
CA ASN A 147 -17.48 -1.84 -3.00
C ASN A 147 -18.39 -2.96 -3.51
N THR A 148 -17.86 -4.17 -3.69
CA THR A 148 -18.66 -5.34 -4.02
C THR A 148 -19.32 -5.84 -2.73
N PRO A 149 -20.66 -5.97 -2.66
CA PRO A 149 -21.27 -6.65 -1.55
C PRO A 149 -20.62 -8.03 -1.43
N VAL A 150 -20.20 -8.39 -0.24
CA VAL A 150 -19.83 -9.77 0.04
C VAL A 150 -21.13 -10.54 -0.21
N GLU A 151 -21.21 -11.34 -1.27
CA GLU A 151 -22.23 -12.36 -1.37
C GLU A 151 -22.00 -13.21 -0.14
N GLU A 152 -22.91 -13.13 0.83
CA GLU A 152 -22.98 -14.06 1.93
C GLU A 152 -23.19 -15.42 1.25
N VAL A 153 -22.11 -16.20 1.19
CA VAL A 153 -22.21 -17.61 0.83
C VAL A 153 -23.15 -18.20 1.87
N SER A 154 -24.36 -18.52 1.45
CA SER A 154 -25.38 -18.99 2.39
C SER A 154 -24.86 -20.27 3.06
N ALA A 155 -25.20 -20.47 4.33
CA ALA A 155 -24.82 -21.69 5.04
C ALA A 155 -25.27 -22.96 4.29
N GLU A 156 -26.29 -22.84 3.41
CA GLU A 156 -26.77 -23.88 2.52
C GLU A 156 -25.79 -24.21 1.38
N GLU A 157 -25.06 -23.23 0.81
CA GLU A 157 -24.04 -23.47 -0.21
C GLU A 157 -22.79 -24.11 0.35
N ILE A 158 -22.42 -23.79 1.62
CA ILE A 158 -21.30 -24.44 2.30
C ILE A 158 -21.65 -25.90 2.62
N LEU A 159 -22.87 -26.17 3.12
CA LEU A 159 -23.33 -27.51 3.39
C LEU A 159 -23.45 -28.39 2.14
N SER A 160 -23.91 -27.85 1.01
CA SER A 160 -23.98 -28.58 -0.25
C SER A 160 -22.61 -28.94 -0.82
N ALA A 161 -21.59 -28.05 -0.66
CA ALA A 161 -20.22 -28.33 -1.08
C ALA A 161 -19.55 -29.40 -0.22
N GLU A 162 -19.80 -29.41 1.09
CA GLU A 162 -19.29 -30.45 2.02
C GLU A 162 -19.98 -31.83 1.78
N GLU A 163 -21.24 -31.84 1.39
CA GLU A 163 -21.96 -33.09 1.02
C GLU A 163 -21.46 -33.66 -0.32
N GLU A 164 -21.17 -32.83 -1.34
CA GLU A 164 -20.59 -33.28 -2.61
C GLU A 164 -19.18 -33.84 -2.42
N GLU A 165 -18.33 -33.22 -1.61
CA GLU A 165 -16.98 -33.68 -1.33
C GLU A 165 -16.97 -34.99 -0.53
N ALA A 166 -17.91 -35.17 0.39
CA ALA A 166 -18.08 -36.40 1.14
C ALA A 166 -18.57 -37.59 0.29
N VAL A 167 -19.44 -37.33 -0.69
CA VAL A 167 -19.94 -38.38 -1.60
C VAL A 167 -18.84 -38.79 -2.60
N GLU A 168 -18.01 -37.87 -3.07
CA GLU A 168 -16.90 -38.18 -3.98
C GLU A 168 -15.78 -38.96 -3.27
N ALA A 169 -15.52 -38.67 -1.98
CA ALA A 169 -14.55 -39.40 -1.16
C ALA A 169 -14.97 -40.87 -0.92
N VAL A 170 -16.26 -41.12 -0.65
CA VAL A 170 -16.79 -42.48 -0.45
C VAL A 170 -16.77 -43.31 -1.75
N ALA A 171 -17.04 -42.68 -2.91
CA ALA A 171 -16.98 -43.36 -4.22
C ALA A 171 -15.56 -43.73 -4.63
N ALA A 172 -14.53 -43.05 -4.11
CA ALA A 172 -13.14 -43.34 -4.41
C ALA A 172 -12.54 -44.53 -3.58
N GLU A 173 -13.20 -44.91 -2.48
CA GLU A 173 -12.76 -46.06 -1.64
C GLU A 173 -13.37 -47.42 -2.08
N GLU A 174 -14.34 -47.45 -2.99
CA GLU A 174 -14.97 -48.69 -3.47
C GLU A 174 -14.40 -49.25 -4.78
N ILE A 175 -13.27 -48.75 -5.28
CA ILE A 175 -12.54 -49.28 -6.45
C ILE A 175 -11.19 -49.84 -6.00
#